data_4e11a060d63bc06fbc167a3ac7c67826
#
_entry.id   4e11a060d63bc06fbc167a3ac7c67826
#
_cell.length_a   1.000
_cell.length_b   1.000
_cell.length_c   1.000
_cell.angle_alpha   90.00
_cell.angle_beta   90.00
_cell.angle_gamma   90.00
#
_symmetry.space_group_name_H-M   'P 1'
#
loop_
_entity.id
_entity.type
_entity.pdbx_description
1 polymer ?
#
loop_
_entity_poly.entity_id
_entity_poly.type
_entity_poly.pdbx_seq_one_letter_code
_entity_poly.pdbx_strand_id
1 'polypeptide(L)'
;MKKWLFVLIMPVIFVFPANSQEIITAERYLESVSTVYAGIRDFEASVIIRSGNAEMHGSLSYLSPSFLRIDFTRPADQVIVFNGELLTIHLPEHRAILNQAITPSRRSAAGTGGPGLTLLRRNYVPSFVTGPDPVPLDANSNEQVVRLRLARRTISEGFREIILSINPETRMIRRMEGRTIADVNVSFDFTNVRTNLGIPALRFVYDSPGTAFIYNNFLFRDMD
;
A
#
# COMPACT_ATOMS: atom_id res chain seq x y z
N MET A 1 72.39 29.47 40.38
CA MET A 1 71.71 29.60 39.10
C MET A 1 70.60 28.50 39.03
N LYS A 2 69.31 28.82 39.33
CA LYS A 2 68.16 27.88 39.29
C LYS A 2 67.59 27.97 37.92
N LYS A 3 67.62 26.88 37.13
CA LYS A 3 66.91 26.76 35.84
C LYS A 3 65.46 26.31 36.10
N TRP A 4 64.53 27.17 35.80
CA TRP A 4 63.08 26.83 35.81
C TRP A 4 62.72 26.19 34.47
N LEU A 5 62.25 24.94 34.53
CA LEU A 5 61.71 24.20 33.37
C LEU A 5 60.23 24.46 33.30
N PHE A 6 59.81 25.26 32.33
CA PHE A 6 58.36 25.46 32.01
C PHE A 6 57.87 24.26 31.21
N VAL A 7 57.02 23.38 31.81
CA VAL A 7 56.34 22.31 31.11
C VAL A 7 55.07 22.92 30.54
N LEU A 8 55.05 23.05 29.21
CA LEU A 8 53.86 23.50 28.45
C LEU A 8 52.88 22.33 28.34
N ILE A 9 51.80 22.32 29.16
CA ILE A 9 50.71 21.35 29.06
C ILE A 9 49.80 21.82 27.94
N MET A 10 49.86 21.15 26.77
CA MET A 10 48.98 21.36 25.62
C MET A 10 47.68 20.61 25.86
N PRO A 11 46.49 21.26 25.93
CA PRO A 11 45.24 20.55 26.10
C PRO A 11 44.89 19.79 24.79
N VAL A 12 44.82 18.47 24.87
CA VAL A 12 44.30 17.63 23.77
C VAL A 12 42.78 17.78 23.72
N ILE A 13 42.31 18.55 22.76
CA ILE A 13 40.85 18.69 22.47
C ILE A 13 40.43 17.40 21.82
N PHE A 14 39.69 16.55 22.55
CA PHE A 14 39.00 15.40 22.01
C PHE A 14 37.78 15.90 21.21
N VAL A 15 37.90 15.96 19.89
CA VAL A 15 36.74 16.18 18.98
C VAL A 15 36.00 14.85 18.89
N PHE A 16 34.90 14.72 19.63
CA PHE A 16 33.93 13.64 19.41
C PHE A 16 33.23 13.86 18.07
N PRO A 17 33.23 12.87 17.14
CA PRO A 17 32.42 12.98 15.97
C PRO A 17 30.94 13.05 16.41
N ALA A 18 30.33 14.19 16.20
CA ALA A 18 28.86 14.31 16.32
C ALA A 18 28.25 13.45 15.19
N ASN A 19 27.82 12.25 15.54
CA ASN A 19 26.97 11.46 14.65
C ASN A 19 25.67 12.25 14.48
N SER A 20 25.58 13.03 13.43
CA SER A 20 24.33 13.62 12.96
C SER A 20 23.41 12.44 12.62
N GLN A 21 22.47 12.11 13.50
CA GLN A 21 21.38 11.23 13.16
C GLN A 21 20.61 11.90 12.02
N GLU A 22 20.67 11.32 10.84
CA GLU A 22 19.90 11.78 9.70
C GLU A 22 18.41 11.63 10.05
N ILE A 23 17.74 12.74 10.30
CA ILE A 23 16.30 12.74 10.61
C ILE A 23 15.58 12.26 9.37
N ILE A 24 15.06 11.01 9.41
CA ILE A 24 14.28 10.46 8.32
C ILE A 24 12.92 11.14 8.29
N THR A 25 12.57 11.78 7.16
CA THR A 25 11.24 12.36 6.96
C THR A 25 10.24 11.30 6.51
N ALA A 26 8.95 11.55 6.73
CA ALA A 26 7.88 10.65 6.28
C ALA A 26 7.87 10.47 4.74
N GLU A 27 8.23 11.54 3.98
CA GLU A 27 8.40 11.47 2.54
C GLU A 27 9.51 10.52 2.13
N ARG A 28 10.69 10.63 2.74
CA ARG A 28 11.82 9.73 2.46
C ARG A 28 11.50 8.29 2.86
N TYR A 29 10.78 8.12 3.97
CA TYR A 29 10.34 6.79 4.39
C TYR A 29 9.37 6.19 3.37
N LEU A 30 8.34 6.91 2.93
CA LEU A 30 7.40 6.46 1.90
C LEU A 30 8.10 6.23 0.55
N GLU A 31 9.13 7.01 0.23
CA GLU A 31 9.96 6.78 -0.96
C GLU A 31 10.72 5.46 -0.88
N SER A 32 11.31 5.13 0.27
CA SER A 32 11.99 3.84 0.47
C SER A 32 11.04 2.66 0.29
N VAL A 33 9.79 2.77 0.76
CA VAL A 33 8.72 1.80 0.53
C VAL A 33 8.43 1.69 -0.97
N SER A 34 8.26 2.82 -1.66
CA SER A 34 7.99 2.84 -3.10
C SER A 34 9.11 2.19 -3.91
N THR A 35 10.37 2.35 -3.50
CA THR A 35 11.54 1.73 -4.13
C THR A 35 11.50 0.20 -4.01
N VAL A 36 11.13 -0.32 -2.83
CA VAL A 36 10.96 -1.77 -2.64
C VAL A 36 9.86 -2.31 -3.55
N TYR A 37 8.69 -1.67 -3.58
CA TYR A 37 7.58 -2.09 -4.44
C TYR A 37 7.90 -1.99 -5.94
N ALA A 38 8.71 -1.03 -6.36
CA ALA A 38 9.15 -0.91 -7.75
C ALA A 38 10.02 -2.09 -8.22
N GLY A 39 10.71 -2.77 -7.28
CA GLY A 39 11.48 -3.98 -7.55
C GLY A 39 10.65 -5.26 -7.59
N ILE A 40 9.36 -5.21 -7.23
CA ILE A 40 8.47 -6.37 -7.19
C ILE A 40 7.76 -6.49 -8.54
N ARG A 41 8.00 -7.60 -9.26
CA ARG A 41 7.30 -7.92 -10.51
C ARG A 41 5.92 -8.48 -10.28
N ASP A 42 5.81 -9.36 -9.31
CA ASP A 42 4.56 -10.00 -8.90
C ASP A 42 4.60 -10.34 -7.40
N PHE A 43 3.43 -10.47 -6.79
CA PHE A 43 3.32 -10.98 -5.44
C PHE A 43 1.96 -11.62 -5.18
N GLU A 44 1.92 -12.51 -4.18
CA GLU A 44 0.72 -13.05 -3.58
C GLU A 44 0.68 -12.69 -2.09
N ALA A 45 -0.53 -12.52 -1.57
CA ALA A 45 -0.77 -12.28 -0.15
C ALA A 45 -2.12 -12.85 0.27
N SER A 46 -2.26 -13.24 1.53
CA SER A 46 -3.58 -13.35 2.15
C SER A 46 -4.08 -11.97 2.48
N VAL A 47 -5.34 -11.67 2.18
CA VAL A 47 -5.95 -10.38 2.47
C VAL A 47 -7.21 -10.52 3.30
N ILE A 48 -7.35 -9.66 4.32
CA ILE A 48 -8.60 -9.45 5.05
C ILE A 48 -9.03 -8.02 4.82
N ILE A 49 -10.26 -7.82 4.32
CA ILE A 49 -10.83 -6.51 4.07
C ILE A 49 -11.99 -6.30 5.03
N ARG A 50 -11.97 -5.18 5.77
CA ARG A 50 -13.06 -4.78 6.67
C ARG A 50 -13.62 -3.46 6.20
N SER A 51 -14.95 -3.37 6.12
CA SER A 51 -15.67 -2.14 5.77
C SER A 51 -17.00 -2.11 6.52
N GLY A 52 -17.15 -1.16 7.43
CA GLY A 52 -18.29 -1.16 8.35
C GLY A 52 -18.38 -2.48 9.14
N ASN A 53 -19.49 -3.19 9.01
CA ASN A 53 -19.71 -4.50 9.66
C ASN A 53 -19.31 -5.70 8.77
N ALA A 54 -18.89 -5.46 7.55
CA ALA A 54 -18.47 -6.52 6.63
C ALA A 54 -16.99 -6.88 6.82
N GLU A 55 -16.71 -8.19 6.86
CA GLU A 55 -15.36 -8.73 6.86
C GLU A 55 -15.25 -9.75 5.73
N MET A 56 -14.28 -9.54 4.83
CA MET A 56 -14.01 -10.39 3.68
C MET A 56 -12.60 -10.95 3.77
N HIS A 57 -12.43 -12.22 3.44
CA HIS A 57 -11.16 -12.93 3.44
C HIS A 57 -10.85 -13.47 2.05
N GLY A 58 -9.60 -13.39 1.61
CA GLY A 58 -9.22 -13.90 0.31
C GLY A 58 -7.72 -13.99 0.08
N SER A 59 -7.38 -14.40 -1.13
CA SER A 59 -6.01 -14.40 -1.65
C SER A 59 -5.88 -13.33 -2.71
N LEU A 60 -4.89 -12.47 -2.56
CA LEU A 60 -4.56 -11.43 -3.53
C LEU A 60 -3.38 -11.90 -4.38
N SER A 61 -3.49 -11.75 -5.69
CA SER A 61 -2.39 -11.89 -6.65
C SER A 61 -2.23 -10.55 -7.38
N TYR A 62 -0.98 -10.12 -7.55
CA TYR A 62 -0.61 -8.92 -8.28
C TYR A 62 0.48 -9.23 -9.29
N LEU A 63 0.41 -8.61 -10.45
CA LEU A 63 1.46 -8.62 -11.47
C LEU A 63 1.63 -7.21 -12.03
N SER A 64 2.86 -6.73 -11.99
CA SER A 64 3.22 -5.41 -12.54
C SER A 64 2.92 -5.33 -14.05
N PRO A 65 2.46 -4.18 -14.57
CA PRO A 65 2.35 -2.91 -13.86
C PRO A 65 1.00 -2.70 -13.14
N SER A 66 -0.06 -3.46 -13.47
CA SER A 66 -1.42 -3.12 -13.01
C SER A 66 -2.40 -4.29 -12.92
N PHE A 67 -1.95 -5.53 -13.08
CA PHE A 67 -2.84 -6.68 -12.96
C PHE A 67 -3.10 -6.98 -11.47
N LEU A 68 -4.34 -7.23 -11.13
CA LEU A 68 -4.74 -7.57 -9.76
C LEU A 68 -5.84 -8.60 -9.78
N ARG A 69 -5.78 -9.58 -8.89
CA ARG A 69 -6.85 -10.53 -8.65
C ARG A 69 -7.00 -10.78 -7.15
N ILE A 70 -8.25 -10.82 -6.69
CA ILE A 70 -8.61 -11.25 -5.35
C ILE A 70 -9.64 -12.38 -5.51
N ASP A 71 -9.28 -13.56 -5.03
CA ASP A 71 -10.21 -14.68 -4.88
C ASP A 71 -10.64 -14.75 -3.42
N PHE A 72 -11.92 -14.54 -3.15
CA PHE A 72 -12.44 -14.52 -1.80
C PHE A 72 -12.84 -15.94 -1.33
N THR A 73 -12.49 -16.23 -0.08
CA THR A 73 -12.99 -17.40 0.64
C THR A 73 -14.19 -17.04 1.52
N ARG A 74 -14.35 -15.75 1.83
CA ARG A 74 -15.49 -15.17 2.51
C ARG A 74 -15.74 -13.75 1.96
N PRO A 75 -16.86 -13.48 1.29
CA PRO A 75 -17.90 -14.45 0.82
C PRO A 75 -17.27 -15.46 -0.14
N ALA A 76 -17.81 -16.69 -0.16
CA ALA A 76 -17.26 -17.74 -1.00
C ALA A 76 -17.43 -17.41 -2.49
N ASP A 77 -16.43 -17.82 -3.29
CA ASP A 77 -16.42 -17.74 -4.75
C ASP A 77 -16.61 -16.33 -5.35
N GLN A 78 -16.59 -15.28 -4.52
CA GLN A 78 -16.51 -13.92 -5.03
C GLN A 78 -15.12 -13.68 -5.60
N VAL A 79 -15.03 -12.98 -6.73
CA VAL A 79 -13.75 -12.66 -7.39
C VAL A 79 -13.74 -11.21 -7.83
N ILE A 80 -12.60 -10.56 -7.63
CA ILE A 80 -12.29 -9.26 -8.24
C ILE A 80 -11.05 -9.45 -9.11
N VAL A 81 -11.14 -9.08 -10.38
CA VAL A 81 -10.01 -9.13 -11.32
C VAL A 81 -9.88 -7.80 -12.04
N PHE A 82 -8.65 -7.30 -12.14
CA PHE A 82 -8.28 -6.25 -13.06
C PHE A 82 -7.14 -6.75 -13.96
N ASN A 83 -7.39 -6.82 -15.25
CA ASN A 83 -6.45 -7.33 -16.24
C ASN A 83 -5.66 -6.24 -16.98
N GLY A 84 -5.61 -5.04 -16.39
CA GLY A 84 -4.96 -3.87 -16.99
C GLY A 84 -5.91 -3.00 -17.83
N GLU A 85 -7.08 -3.50 -18.25
CA GLU A 85 -8.07 -2.79 -19.05
C GLU A 85 -9.48 -2.89 -18.49
N LEU A 86 -9.86 -4.08 -18.05
CA LEU A 86 -11.18 -4.39 -17.55
C LEU A 86 -11.11 -4.76 -16.07
N LEU A 87 -11.89 -4.06 -15.25
CA LEU A 87 -12.21 -4.47 -13.89
C LEU A 87 -13.47 -5.35 -13.96
N THR A 88 -13.35 -6.57 -13.47
CA THR A 88 -14.44 -7.53 -13.34
C THR A 88 -14.67 -7.87 -11.88
N ILE A 89 -15.91 -7.79 -11.40
CA ILE A 89 -16.32 -8.21 -10.07
C ILE A 89 -17.42 -9.27 -10.24
N HIS A 90 -17.14 -10.49 -9.81
CA HIS A 90 -18.11 -11.57 -9.75
C HIS A 90 -18.74 -11.65 -8.37
N LEU A 91 -20.06 -11.58 -8.31
CA LEU A 91 -20.89 -11.66 -7.11
C LEU A 91 -21.79 -12.92 -7.22
N PRO A 92 -21.33 -14.11 -6.81
CA PRO A 92 -22.05 -15.37 -7.03
C PRO A 92 -23.40 -15.40 -6.35
N GLU A 93 -23.54 -14.86 -5.13
CA GLU A 93 -24.83 -14.80 -4.41
C GLU A 93 -25.90 -14.03 -5.19
N HIS A 94 -25.50 -13.05 -6.00
CA HIS A 94 -26.39 -12.25 -6.85
C HIS A 94 -26.45 -12.74 -8.29
N ARG A 95 -25.68 -13.79 -8.63
CA ARG A 95 -25.47 -14.25 -10.02
C ARG A 95 -25.11 -13.10 -10.95
N ALA A 96 -24.28 -12.17 -10.47
CA ALA A 96 -23.97 -10.94 -11.17
C ALA A 96 -22.47 -10.83 -11.45
N ILE A 97 -22.16 -10.29 -12.62
CA ILE A 97 -20.83 -9.87 -13.02
C ILE A 97 -20.89 -8.39 -13.35
N LEU A 98 -20.07 -7.61 -12.66
CA LEU A 98 -19.94 -6.18 -12.86
C LEU A 98 -18.64 -5.92 -13.62
N ASN A 99 -18.74 -5.38 -14.82
CA ASN A 99 -17.60 -5.02 -15.66
C ASN A 99 -17.45 -3.51 -15.77
N GLN A 100 -16.21 -3.03 -15.65
CA GLN A 100 -15.86 -1.63 -15.87
C GLN A 100 -14.60 -1.52 -16.70
N ALA A 101 -14.72 -0.97 -17.89
CA ALA A 101 -13.54 -0.61 -18.68
C ALA A 101 -12.83 0.59 -18.05
N ILE A 102 -11.51 0.48 -17.91
CA ILE A 102 -10.63 1.54 -17.37
C ILE A 102 -9.79 2.09 -18.51
N THR A 103 -10.12 3.29 -18.98
CA THR A 103 -9.42 3.92 -20.11
C THR A 103 -7.99 4.31 -19.80
N PRO A 104 -7.09 4.40 -20.81
CA PRO A 104 -5.70 4.82 -20.63
C PRO A 104 -5.53 6.17 -19.92
N SER A 105 -6.40 7.15 -20.18
CA SER A 105 -6.40 8.44 -19.51
C SER A 105 -6.64 8.33 -18.01
N ARG A 106 -7.50 7.42 -17.57
CA ARG A 106 -7.74 7.13 -16.16
C ARG A 106 -6.60 6.31 -15.55
N ARG A 107 -5.93 5.44 -16.36
CA ARG A 107 -4.70 4.72 -15.94
C ARG A 107 -3.50 5.65 -15.78
N SER A 108 -3.33 6.62 -16.69
CA SER A 108 -2.23 7.61 -16.61
C SER A 108 -2.38 8.51 -15.39
N ALA A 109 -3.60 8.77 -14.94
CA ALA A 109 -3.85 9.38 -13.63
C ALA A 109 -3.29 8.52 -12.48
N ALA A 110 -3.12 7.21 -12.69
CA ALA A 110 -2.58 6.27 -11.71
C ALA A 110 -1.03 6.24 -11.61
N GLY A 111 -0.29 6.87 -12.53
CA GLY A 111 1.18 6.99 -12.48
C GLY A 111 1.93 5.75 -12.95
N THR A 112 3.15 5.96 -13.47
CA THR A 112 4.06 4.92 -13.96
C THR A 112 5.06 4.54 -12.88
N GLY A 113 4.79 3.51 -12.14
CA GLY A 113 5.70 2.98 -11.14
C GLY A 113 4.96 2.49 -9.90
N GLY A 114 4.81 1.19 -9.70
CA GLY A 114 4.01 0.58 -8.66
C GLY A 114 2.68 1.35 -8.46
N PRO A 115 1.62 1.10 -9.24
CA PRO A 115 0.62 2.13 -9.55
C PRO A 115 -0.07 2.75 -8.34
N GLY A 116 -0.21 2.01 -7.23
CA GLY A 116 -0.85 2.53 -6.03
C GLY A 116 0.00 3.52 -5.22
N LEU A 117 1.28 3.21 -4.99
CA LEU A 117 2.15 4.04 -4.14
C LEU A 117 2.54 5.36 -4.80
N THR A 118 2.71 5.38 -6.12
CA THR A 118 2.97 6.63 -6.86
C THR A 118 1.77 7.57 -6.79
N LEU A 119 0.55 7.04 -6.87
CA LEU A 119 -0.68 7.81 -6.66
C LEU A 119 -0.75 8.37 -5.25
N LEU A 120 -0.47 7.55 -4.24
CA LEU A 120 -0.47 7.99 -2.86
C LEU A 120 0.54 9.12 -2.65
N ARG A 121 1.75 9.01 -3.17
CA ARG A 121 2.77 10.07 -3.07
C ARG A 121 2.36 11.36 -3.76
N ARG A 122 1.67 11.28 -4.89
CA ARG A 122 1.23 12.46 -5.65
C ARG A 122 0.04 13.15 -5.01
N ASN A 123 -0.94 12.37 -4.53
CA ASN A 123 -2.24 12.88 -4.12
C ASN A 123 -2.37 13.11 -2.61
N TYR A 124 -1.39 12.62 -1.83
CA TYR A 124 -1.40 12.73 -0.38
C TYR A 124 -0.11 13.35 0.17
N VAL A 125 -0.21 13.91 1.37
CA VAL A 125 0.93 14.42 2.15
C VAL A 125 1.22 13.42 3.26
N PRO A 126 2.40 12.78 3.27
CA PRO A 126 2.75 11.84 4.32
C PRO A 126 3.23 12.55 5.59
N SER A 127 2.91 11.98 6.74
CA SER A 127 3.45 12.32 8.05
C SER A 127 3.56 11.05 8.88
N PHE A 128 4.44 11.01 9.87
CA PHE A 128 4.44 9.92 10.85
C PHE A 128 3.24 10.08 11.80
N VAL A 129 2.65 8.96 12.23
CA VAL A 129 1.58 8.98 13.25
C VAL A 129 2.18 9.25 14.65
N THR A 130 3.25 8.53 15.00
CA THR A 130 3.91 8.62 16.32
C THR A 130 5.38 8.98 16.22
N GLY A 131 5.99 8.91 15.03
CA GLY A 131 7.41 9.09 14.79
C GLY A 131 7.96 8.01 13.87
N PRO A 132 9.26 8.04 13.56
CA PRO A 132 9.92 7.06 12.69
C PRO A 132 10.17 5.71 13.38
N ASP A 133 10.06 5.65 14.72
CA ASP A 133 10.32 4.44 15.49
C ASP A 133 9.19 3.43 15.33
N PRO A 134 9.53 2.13 15.28
CA PRO A 134 8.55 1.06 15.21
C PRO A 134 7.66 1.01 16.47
N VAL A 135 6.38 0.75 16.25
CA VAL A 135 5.36 0.56 17.31
C VAL A 135 4.61 -0.74 17.06
N PRO A 136 4.00 -1.36 18.08
CA PRO A 136 3.16 -2.55 17.88
C PRO A 136 2.02 -2.27 16.88
N LEU A 137 1.75 -3.25 15.98
CA LEU A 137 0.64 -3.16 15.02
C LEU A 137 -0.71 -3.01 15.73
N ASP A 138 -0.92 -3.80 16.78
CA ASP A 138 -2.08 -3.77 17.67
C ASP A 138 -1.60 -3.85 19.12
N ALA A 139 -2.45 -3.47 20.09
CA ALA A 139 -2.08 -3.36 21.51
C ALA A 139 -1.45 -4.64 22.11
N ASN A 140 -1.81 -5.81 21.58
CA ASN A 140 -1.31 -7.11 22.04
C ASN A 140 -0.46 -7.82 20.99
N SER A 141 0.01 -7.11 19.97
CA SER A 141 0.83 -7.68 18.89
C SER A 141 2.32 -7.51 19.19
N ASN A 142 3.09 -8.58 18.93
CA ASN A 142 4.56 -8.50 18.90
C ASN A 142 5.07 -7.97 17.54
N GLU A 143 4.20 -7.87 16.54
CA GLU A 143 4.54 -7.36 15.22
C GLU A 143 4.77 -5.85 15.28
N GLN A 144 5.98 -5.42 14.90
CA GLN A 144 6.36 -4.00 14.91
C GLN A 144 6.16 -3.38 13.54
N VAL A 145 5.63 -2.17 13.50
CA VAL A 145 5.37 -1.42 12.26
C VAL A 145 5.70 0.06 12.43
N VAL A 146 6.11 0.71 11.35
CA VAL A 146 6.15 2.17 11.27
C VAL A 146 4.82 2.64 10.65
N ARG A 147 4.17 3.60 11.27
CA ARG A 147 2.86 4.09 10.85
C ARG A 147 2.98 5.45 10.15
N LEU A 148 2.58 5.49 8.88
CA LEU A 148 2.45 6.73 8.11
C LEU A 148 0.99 7.10 7.95
N ARG A 149 0.70 8.37 8.21
CA ARG A 149 -0.57 9.02 7.87
C ARG A 149 -0.40 9.75 6.56
N LEU A 150 -1.31 9.54 5.63
CA LEU A 150 -1.40 10.16 4.33
C LEU A 150 -2.65 11.03 4.28
N ALA A 151 -2.50 12.35 4.39
CA ALA A 151 -3.60 13.30 4.29
C ALA A 151 -3.80 13.73 2.83
N ARG A 152 -5.03 13.70 2.32
CA ARG A 152 -5.33 14.09 0.92
C ARG A 152 -4.91 15.53 0.63
N ARG A 153 -4.36 15.78 -0.57
CA ARG A 153 -4.03 17.13 -1.05
C ARG A 153 -5.26 17.87 -1.57
N THR A 154 -6.21 17.14 -2.18
CA THR A 154 -7.41 17.72 -2.79
C THR A 154 -8.66 16.97 -2.32
N ILE A 155 -9.82 17.62 -2.44
CA ILE A 155 -11.10 17.05 -2.03
C ILE A 155 -11.63 15.98 -3.00
N SER A 156 -11.04 15.87 -4.19
CA SER A 156 -11.42 14.90 -5.22
C SER A 156 -10.98 13.46 -4.90
N GLU A 157 -10.09 13.28 -3.92
CA GLU A 157 -9.62 11.96 -3.51
C GLU A 157 -10.71 11.18 -2.78
N GLY A 158 -10.84 9.88 -3.07
CA GLY A 158 -11.85 9.00 -2.47
C GLY A 158 -11.67 8.74 -0.98
N PHE A 159 -10.43 8.89 -0.47
CA PHE A 159 -10.13 8.79 0.96
C PHE A 159 -9.71 10.16 1.50
N ARG A 160 -10.28 10.54 2.65
CA ARG A 160 -9.86 11.74 3.40
C ARG A 160 -8.47 11.55 3.99
N GLU A 161 -8.21 10.34 4.46
CA GLU A 161 -7.00 9.95 5.16
C GLU A 161 -6.75 8.46 4.88
N ILE A 162 -5.47 8.11 4.78
CA ILE A 162 -5.02 6.72 4.71
C ILE A 162 -3.91 6.56 5.75
N ILE A 163 -3.95 5.48 6.54
CA ILE A 163 -2.85 5.09 7.43
C ILE A 163 -2.23 3.82 6.86
N LEU A 164 -0.92 3.85 6.65
CA LEU A 164 -0.12 2.69 6.26
C LEU A 164 0.67 2.21 7.47
N SER A 165 0.49 0.96 7.84
CA SER A 165 1.33 0.23 8.80
C SER A 165 2.32 -0.61 8.01
N ILE A 166 3.60 -0.31 8.14
CA ILE A 166 4.68 -0.81 7.28
C ILE A 166 5.67 -1.58 8.13
N ASN A 167 6.02 -2.78 7.70
CA ASN A 167 7.09 -3.55 8.36
C ASN A 167 8.43 -2.80 8.20
N PRO A 168 9.15 -2.52 9.30
CA PRO A 168 10.35 -1.68 9.27
C PRO A 168 11.54 -2.33 8.56
N GLU A 169 11.58 -3.67 8.48
CA GLU A 169 12.68 -4.42 7.88
C GLU A 169 12.46 -4.63 6.38
N THR A 170 11.28 -5.15 6.02
CA THR A 170 10.97 -5.52 4.63
C THR A 170 10.42 -4.37 3.81
N ARG A 171 9.97 -3.26 4.44
CA ARG A 171 9.23 -2.16 3.82
C ARG A 171 7.90 -2.56 3.18
N MET A 172 7.41 -3.77 3.48
CA MET A 172 6.12 -4.23 3.00
C MET A 172 4.98 -3.63 3.84
N ILE A 173 3.90 -3.23 3.17
CA ILE A 173 2.69 -2.76 3.83
C ILE A 173 1.99 -3.97 4.47
N ARG A 174 1.80 -3.89 5.78
CA ARG A 174 1.15 -4.90 6.59
C ARG A 174 -0.34 -4.62 6.74
N ARG A 175 -0.69 -3.33 6.87
CA ARG A 175 -2.07 -2.86 6.94
C ARG A 175 -2.23 -1.52 6.26
N MET A 176 -3.34 -1.35 5.57
CA MET A 176 -3.81 -0.06 5.07
C MET A 176 -5.18 0.22 5.67
N GLU A 177 -5.33 1.36 6.31
CA GLU A 177 -6.60 1.82 6.88
C GLU A 177 -6.98 3.11 6.16
N GLY A 178 -8.20 3.20 5.63
CA GLY A 178 -8.68 4.37 4.91
C GLY A 178 -10.00 4.87 5.47
N ARG A 179 -10.14 6.19 5.56
CA ARG A 179 -11.40 6.84 5.88
C ARG A 179 -11.95 7.49 4.61
N THR A 180 -13.07 6.98 4.10
CA THR A 180 -13.70 7.48 2.87
C THR A 180 -14.30 8.87 3.05
N ILE A 181 -14.68 9.51 1.92
CA ILE A 181 -15.43 10.78 1.95
C ILE A 181 -16.80 10.65 2.63
N ALA A 182 -17.41 9.47 2.57
CA ALA A 182 -18.66 9.12 3.25
C ALA A 182 -18.49 8.72 4.73
N ASP A 183 -17.30 8.93 5.28
CA ASP A 183 -16.96 8.64 6.69
C ASP A 183 -16.96 7.15 7.06
N VAL A 184 -16.84 6.27 6.05
CA VAL A 184 -16.72 4.84 6.26
C VAL A 184 -15.25 4.47 6.42
N ASN A 185 -14.93 3.71 7.47
CA ASN A 185 -13.60 3.15 7.65
C ASN A 185 -13.49 1.84 6.87
N VAL A 186 -12.41 1.71 6.10
CA VAL A 186 -12.06 0.50 5.37
C VAL A 186 -10.64 0.10 5.77
N SER A 187 -10.40 -1.15 6.06
CA SER A 187 -9.06 -1.67 6.33
C SER A 187 -8.73 -2.88 5.46
N PHE A 188 -7.46 -2.97 5.11
CA PHE A 188 -6.87 -4.08 4.36
C PHE A 188 -5.69 -4.61 5.17
N ASP A 189 -5.77 -5.83 5.64
CA ASP A 189 -4.68 -6.54 6.30
C ASP A 189 -4.03 -7.51 5.32
N PHE A 190 -2.71 -7.42 5.16
CA PHE A 190 -1.93 -8.29 4.28
C PHE A 190 -1.02 -9.20 5.11
N THR A 191 -1.11 -10.51 4.89
CA THR A 191 -0.26 -11.51 5.53
C THR A 191 0.28 -12.48 4.49
N ASN A 192 1.29 -13.28 4.87
CA ASN A 192 1.86 -14.30 4.00
C ASN A 192 2.32 -13.76 2.64
N VAL A 193 2.88 -12.56 2.62
CA VAL A 193 3.32 -11.91 1.38
C VAL A 193 4.52 -12.66 0.81
N ARG A 194 4.41 -13.08 -0.46
CA ARG A 194 5.46 -13.73 -1.24
C ARG A 194 5.64 -12.99 -2.55
N THR A 195 6.86 -12.65 -2.90
CA THR A 195 7.17 -11.80 -4.05
C THR A 195 7.96 -12.53 -5.12
N ASN A 196 7.86 -12.06 -6.38
CA ASN A 196 8.63 -12.53 -7.53
C ASN A 196 8.50 -14.05 -7.79
N LEU A 197 7.26 -14.54 -7.76
CA LEU A 197 6.90 -15.95 -7.92
C LEU A 197 6.82 -16.40 -9.39
N GLY A 198 6.81 -15.45 -10.33
CA GLY A 198 6.62 -15.72 -11.75
C GLY A 198 5.15 -15.97 -12.09
N ILE A 199 4.23 -15.21 -11.52
CA ILE A 199 2.78 -15.36 -11.73
C ILE A 199 2.47 -15.11 -13.21
N PRO A 200 1.85 -16.07 -13.94
CA PRO A 200 1.54 -15.90 -15.34
C PRO A 200 0.37 -14.92 -15.53
N ALA A 201 0.40 -14.13 -16.63
CA ALA A 201 -0.67 -13.20 -16.98
C ALA A 201 -2.06 -13.88 -17.12
N LEU A 202 -2.08 -15.17 -17.47
CA LEU A 202 -3.31 -15.97 -17.55
C LEU A 202 -4.07 -16.03 -16.22
N ARG A 203 -3.38 -15.88 -15.08
CA ARG A 203 -4.00 -15.80 -13.74
C ARG A 203 -5.03 -14.68 -13.65
N PHE A 204 -4.87 -13.63 -14.45
CA PHE A 204 -5.72 -12.42 -14.44
C PHE A 204 -6.79 -12.42 -15.56
N VAL A 205 -6.94 -13.53 -16.24
CA VAL A 205 -8.09 -13.77 -17.13
C VAL A 205 -9.22 -14.36 -16.28
N TYR A 206 -10.41 -13.80 -16.38
CA TYR A 206 -11.57 -14.32 -15.69
C TYR A 206 -12.57 -14.87 -16.70
N ASP A 207 -12.85 -16.16 -16.58
CA ASP A 207 -13.89 -16.83 -17.36
C ASP A 207 -15.21 -16.78 -16.59
N SER A 208 -16.18 -16.10 -17.18
CA SER A 208 -17.47 -15.81 -16.54
C SER A 208 -18.40 -17.02 -16.60
N PRO A 209 -19.04 -17.43 -15.48
CA PRO A 209 -20.07 -18.45 -15.52
C PRO A 209 -21.22 -18.04 -16.46
N GLY A 210 -21.60 -18.94 -17.38
CA GLY A 210 -22.65 -18.66 -18.36
C GLY A 210 -24.05 -18.39 -17.78
N THR A 211 -24.23 -18.61 -16.46
CA THR A 211 -25.51 -18.37 -15.75
C THR A 211 -25.55 -17.02 -15.05
N ALA A 212 -24.50 -16.23 -15.10
CA ALA A 212 -24.43 -14.93 -14.45
C ALA A 212 -24.93 -13.80 -15.38
N PHE A 213 -25.61 -12.83 -14.81
CA PHE A 213 -26.00 -11.60 -15.49
C PHE A 213 -24.84 -10.62 -15.54
N ILE A 214 -24.53 -10.08 -16.71
CA ILE A 214 -23.40 -9.17 -16.92
C ILE A 214 -23.92 -7.74 -16.97
N TYR A 215 -23.34 -6.89 -16.11
CA TYR A 215 -23.59 -5.45 -16.05
C TYR A 215 -22.32 -4.70 -16.43
N ASN A 216 -22.34 -4.00 -17.55
CA ASN A 216 -21.21 -3.23 -18.03
C ASN A 216 -21.29 -1.76 -17.58
N ASN A 217 -20.13 -1.12 -17.40
CA ASN A 217 -20.00 0.31 -17.06
C ASN A 217 -20.76 0.70 -15.79
N PHE A 218 -20.61 -0.12 -14.73
CA PHE A 218 -21.38 0.06 -13.49
C PHE A 218 -20.90 1.24 -12.63
N LEU A 219 -19.62 1.65 -12.74
CA LEU A 219 -19.07 2.80 -12.01
C LEU A 219 -19.21 4.10 -12.80
N PHE A 220 -19.01 4.02 -14.11
CA PHE A 220 -19.01 5.18 -14.98
C PHE A 220 -19.79 4.81 -16.25
N ARG A 221 -20.86 5.50 -16.52
CA ARG A 221 -21.51 5.47 -17.84
C ARG A 221 -20.65 6.31 -18.78
N ASP A 222 -20.30 5.79 -19.94
CA ASP A 222 -19.75 6.62 -21.00
C ASP A 222 -20.89 7.60 -21.35
N MET A 223 -20.67 8.89 -21.07
CA MET A 223 -21.53 9.93 -21.60
C MET A 223 -21.02 10.15 -23.04
N ASP A 224 -21.78 9.61 -24.00
CA ASP A 224 -21.64 9.92 -25.43
C ASP A 224 -21.84 11.43 -25.67
#